data_fed35d47fafc0758222446199f74dba3
#
_entry.id   fed35d47fafc0758222446199f74dba3
#
_cell.length_a   1.000
_cell.length_b   1.000
_cell.length_c   1.000
_cell.angle_alpha   90.00
_cell.angle_beta   90.00
_cell.angle_gamma   90.00
#
_symmetry.space_group_name_H-M   'P 1'
#
loop_
_entity.id
_entity.type
_entity.pdbx_description
1 polymer ?
#
loop_
_entity_poly.entity_id
_entity_poly.type
_entity_poly.pdbx_seq_one_letter_code
_entity_poly.pdbx_strand_id
1 'polypeptide(L)'
;MKKNIKRVFCGLSLGLLTTLSSCEGDSDNPTMPQEPGSYKVMVISDIHLFDMDRISHEGEAWEQRLLLEDKNYTYCAASMEALVQKVKSQNVKYVIIPGDLTKDGEVINHEFAASFFRKMEDAGAKVFVINGNHDLSNADAKEFTEKGAFPIETATSADFKRIYHDFGYAEAISQETEGLSYSVDMGRDIRLIMLDSNIYNDSKTNPHQETAGTLKPSTMAWAKEQCAKAIAEGRTPVGVLHHGLVEHIPNIQTVFLSEFLADNYKEARRELAAAGMHIVLTGHNHAQDIASVEEDGKPFYDIQTGSLVTLCPLRYIDIDSEKRTMSLESQVIDQLADGTKLFETLLENSFWGTRRNFMQLIESNLRKMGYAGEKLEATMQMLTTLPVSHDGSYLLLDALADAYLVHRQGDESMTEKVQEVCSILQGYADSTSMSGDTTTAQLLLMIKNLYAGLYVDSPSADNTLVISY
;
A
#
# COMPACT_ATOMS: atom_id res chain seq x y z
N MET A 1 27.10 14.03 -78.16
CA MET A 1 28.54 14.11 -78.63
C MET A 1 29.38 13.33 -77.63
N LYS A 2 29.89 12.20 -77.99
CA LYS A 2 31.31 11.85 -78.20
C LYS A 2 32.14 12.06 -76.91
N LYS A 3 32.94 11.11 -76.38
CA LYS A 3 33.56 9.86 -76.86
C LYS A 3 34.13 9.13 -75.64
N ASN A 4 33.90 7.84 -75.46
CA ASN A 4 34.89 6.72 -75.44
C ASN A 4 36.35 7.08 -75.27
N ILE A 5 37.11 6.30 -74.46
CA ILE A 5 38.25 5.49 -74.90
C ILE A 5 38.59 4.46 -73.80
N LYS A 6 38.79 3.23 -74.26
CA LYS A 6 39.28 2.01 -73.61
C LYS A 6 40.81 1.99 -73.53
N ARG A 7 41.37 1.14 -72.65
CA ARG A 7 42.39 0.07 -72.93
C ARG A 7 43.14 -0.19 -71.61
N VAL A 8 43.21 -1.37 -71.03
CA VAL A 8 43.56 -2.74 -71.36
C VAL A 8 45.04 -3.05 -71.10
N PHE A 9 45.25 -4.21 -70.39
CA PHE A 9 46.39 -5.16 -70.30
C PHE A 9 47.51 -4.77 -69.33
N CYS A 10 48.17 -5.62 -68.55
CA CYS A 10 48.51 -7.07 -68.46
C CYS A 10 49.18 -7.25 -67.07
N GLY A 11 48.91 -8.14 -66.26
CA GLY A 11 49.30 -9.51 -66.11
C GLY A 11 50.74 -9.74 -65.61
N LEU A 12 50.85 -10.30 -64.39
CA LEU A 12 51.80 -11.39 -64.11
C LEU A 12 51.51 -11.97 -62.69
N SER A 13 51.30 -13.26 -62.66
CA SER A 13 51.19 -14.15 -61.54
C SER A 13 52.54 -14.36 -60.86
N LEU A 14 52.56 -14.30 -59.53
CA LEU A 14 53.52 -15.05 -58.72
C LEU A 14 52.87 -15.46 -57.41
N GLY A 15 52.75 -16.76 -57.16
CA GLY A 15 52.20 -17.31 -55.97
C GLY A 15 53.12 -17.17 -54.77
N LEU A 16 52.47 -16.93 -53.61
CA LEU A 16 53.11 -17.22 -52.35
C LEU A 16 52.07 -17.74 -51.41
N LEU A 17 52.33 -18.89 -50.82
CA LEU A 17 51.58 -19.48 -49.70
C LEU A 17 51.49 -18.46 -48.56
N THR A 18 50.27 -18.19 -48.07
CA THR A 18 50.07 -17.62 -46.78
C THR A 18 49.05 -18.43 -46.00
N THR A 19 49.48 -18.80 -44.86
CA THR A 19 48.78 -19.47 -43.77
C THR A 19 47.38 -18.92 -43.53
N LEU A 20 46.41 -19.83 -43.43
CA LEU A 20 45.08 -19.57 -42.88
C LEU A 20 45.22 -19.16 -41.43
N SER A 21 45.12 -17.87 -41.16
CA SER A 21 44.80 -17.33 -39.84
C SER A 21 43.28 -17.20 -39.77
N SER A 22 42.66 -18.06 -39.00
CA SER A 22 41.26 -17.96 -38.63
C SER A 22 41.08 -16.65 -37.85
N CYS A 23 40.50 -15.64 -38.46
CA CYS A 23 39.88 -14.55 -37.72
C CYS A 23 38.56 -15.08 -37.20
N GLU A 24 38.54 -15.45 -35.92
CA GLU A 24 37.29 -15.46 -35.16
C GLU A 24 36.76 -14.02 -35.18
N GLY A 25 35.67 -13.85 -35.91
CA GLY A 25 34.88 -12.62 -35.84
C GLY A 25 34.28 -12.51 -34.45
N ASP A 26 34.78 -11.60 -33.65
CA ASP A 26 34.02 -11.08 -32.54
C ASP A 26 32.68 -10.59 -33.10
N SER A 27 31.64 -11.35 -32.81
CA SER A 27 30.28 -10.86 -32.90
C SER A 27 30.12 -9.84 -31.77
N ASP A 28 30.33 -8.57 -32.06
CA ASP A 28 29.82 -7.48 -31.27
C ASP A 28 28.28 -7.57 -31.27
N ASN A 29 27.76 -8.52 -30.48
CA ASN A 29 26.41 -8.44 -30.00
C ASN A 29 26.43 -7.34 -28.96
N PRO A 30 25.66 -6.24 -29.09
CA PRO A 30 25.59 -5.24 -28.04
C PRO A 30 25.17 -5.97 -26.77
N THR A 31 26.04 -6.05 -25.79
CA THR A 31 25.72 -6.55 -24.47
C THR A 31 24.59 -5.67 -23.97
N MET A 32 23.39 -6.23 -23.87
CA MET A 32 22.28 -5.59 -23.20
C MET A 32 22.81 -5.11 -21.86
N PRO A 33 22.45 -3.89 -21.40
CA PRO A 33 22.85 -3.42 -20.09
C PRO A 33 22.49 -4.51 -19.07
N GLN A 34 23.49 -5.01 -18.35
CA GLN A 34 23.21 -5.98 -17.30
C GLN A 34 22.37 -5.27 -16.23
N GLU A 35 21.21 -5.83 -15.93
CA GLU A 35 20.38 -5.37 -14.82
C GLU A 35 21.20 -5.37 -13.51
N PRO A 36 21.04 -4.35 -12.66
CA PRO A 36 21.87 -4.21 -11.47
C PRO A 36 21.73 -5.41 -10.53
N GLY A 37 22.84 -5.85 -9.96
CA GLY A 37 22.88 -6.91 -8.95
C GLY A 37 22.44 -6.46 -7.56
N SER A 38 22.51 -5.14 -7.28
CA SER A 38 22.00 -4.52 -6.05
C SER A 38 21.35 -3.20 -6.40
N TYR A 39 20.16 -2.95 -5.87
CA TYR A 39 19.39 -1.75 -6.16
C TYR A 39 18.40 -1.44 -5.03
N LYS A 40 17.98 -0.17 -4.98
CA LYS A 40 17.03 0.33 -4.00
C LYS A 40 15.64 0.46 -4.61
N VAL A 41 14.65 -0.07 -3.92
CA VAL A 41 13.22 0.07 -4.18
C VAL A 41 12.62 1.02 -3.15
N MET A 42 11.65 1.84 -3.55
CA MET A 42 10.78 2.59 -2.64
C MET A 42 9.37 2.02 -2.77
N VAL A 43 8.73 1.75 -1.63
CA VAL A 43 7.31 1.42 -1.57
C VAL A 43 6.59 2.55 -0.86
N ILE A 44 5.55 3.07 -1.49
CA ILE A 44 4.62 4.05 -0.93
C ILE A 44 3.21 3.55 -1.22
N SER A 45 2.26 3.79 -0.34
CA SER A 45 0.89 3.32 -0.52
C SER A 45 -0.12 4.36 -0.07
N ASP A 46 -1.35 4.18 -0.49
CA ASP A 46 -2.49 4.96 0.02
C ASP A 46 -2.19 6.45 -0.02
N ILE A 47 -1.74 6.91 -1.19
CA ILE A 47 -1.36 8.31 -1.41
C ILE A 47 -2.58 9.24 -1.44
N HIS A 48 -3.78 8.70 -1.75
CA HIS A 48 -5.06 9.40 -1.77
C HIS A 48 -4.94 10.84 -2.30
N LEU A 49 -4.24 10.99 -3.42
CA LEU A 49 -3.91 12.31 -3.96
C LEU A 49 -5.19 13.07 -4.30
N PHE A 50 -5.26 14.32 -3.86
CA PHE A 50 -6.35 15.24 -4.15
C PHE A 50 -5.78 16.54 -4.70
N ASP A 51 -6.20 16.91 -5.91
CA ASP A 51 -5.76 18.13 -6.56
C ASP A 51 -6.59 19.32 -6.09
N MET A 52 -6.14 19.94 -5.00
CA MET A 52 -6.82 21.10 -4.39
C MET A 52 -6.80 22.35 -5.28
N ASP A 53 -5.95 22.41 -6.30
CA ASP A 53 -5.91 23.54 -7.23
C ASP A 53 -7.00 23.45 -8.31
N ARG A 54 -7.39 22.22 -8.70
CA ARG A 54 -8.33 21.98 -9.79
C ARG A 54 -9.71 21.50 -9.35
N ILE A 55 -9.85 20.93 -8.16
CA ILE A 55 -11.12 20.45 -7.61
C ILE A 55 -11.58 21.38 -6.50
N SER A 56 -12.80 21.89 -6.61
CA SER A 56 -13.41 22.71 -5.55
C SER A 56 -13.58 21.91 -4.26
N HIS A 57 -13.19 22.50 -3.14
CA HIS A 57 -13.17 21.89 -1.81
C HIS A 57 -13.60 22.90 -0.73
N GLU A 58 -14.77 23.50 -0.91
CA GLU A 58 -15.30 24.59 -0.10
C GLU A 58 -16.63 24.20 0.56
N GLY A 59 -17.02 24.96 1.58
CA GLY A 59 -18.33 24.90 2.24
C GLY A 59 -18.49 23.76 3.26
N GLU A 60 -19.67 23.76 3.89
CA GLU A 60 -19.98 22.84 5.02
C GLU A 60 -19.83 21.36 4.63
N ALA A 61 -20.17 20.98 3.41
CA ALA A 61 -20.06 19.59 2.96
C ALA A 61 -18.60 19.09 2.93
N TRP A 62 -17.65 19.96 2.60
CA TRP A 62 -16.22 19.65 2.70
C TRP A 62 -15.75 19.53 4.14
N GLU A 63 -16.13 20.47 5.00
CA GLU A 63 -15.80 20.43 6.42
C GLU A 63 -16.32 19.14 7.09
N GLN A 64 -17.57 18.75 6.77
CA GLN A 64 -18.15 17.49 7.25
C GLN A 64 -17.39 16.26 6.73
N ARG A 65 -16.95 16.27 5.45
CA ARG A 65 -16.15 15.18 4.90
C ARG A 65 -14.83 15.01 5.64
N LEU A 66 -14.12 16.10 5.92
CA LEU A 66 -12.86 16.08 6.68
C LEU A 66 -13.05 15.58 8.12
N LEU A 67 -14.23 15.78 8.72
CA LEU A 67 -14.54 15.27 10.05
C LEU A 67 -14.80 13.75 10.06
N LEU A 68 -15.14 13.15 8.93
CA LEU A 68 -15.38 11.70 8.80
C LEU A 68 -14.12 10.92 8.46
N GLU A 69 -13.06 11.61 8.05
CA GLU A 69 -11.79 11.00 7.64
C GLU A 69 -10.64 11.46 8.55
N ASP A 70 -9.59 10.68 8.60
CA ASP A 70 -8.33 11.04 9.25
C ASP A 70 -7.22 11.35 8.23
N LYS A 71 -7.62 11.58 6.96
CA LYS A 71 -6.74 11.89 5.83
C LYS A 71 -6.48 13.38 5.72
N ASN A 72 -5.22 13.77 5.59
CA ASN A 72 -4.84 15.17 5.41
C ASN A 72 -4.45 15.46 3.96
N TYR A 73 -5.37 16.03 3.20
CA TYR A 73 -5.17 16.32 1.77
C TYR A 73 -4.32 17.57 1.53
N THR A 74 -4.21 18.48 2.49
CA THR A 74 -3.50 19.77 2.35
C THR A 74 -2.04 19.61 1.93
N TYR A 75 -1.39 18.55 2.42
CA TYR A 75 0.05 18.32 2.19
C TYR A 75 0.34 17.26 1.12
N CYS A 76 -0.65 16.62 0.51
CA CYS A 76 -0.41 15.48 -0.37
C CYS A 76 0.47 15.84 -1.58
N ALA A 77 0.24 16.98 -2.25
CA ALA A 77 1.07 17.42 -3.36
C ALA A 77 2.53 17.71 -2.93
N ALA A 78 2.71 18.40 -1.80
CA ALA A 78 4.04 18.71 -1.26
C ALA A 78 4.77 17.44 -0.81
N SER A 79 4.06 16.46 -0.25
CA SER A 79 4.61 15.14 0.09
C SER A 79 5.07 14.37 -1.15
N MET A 80 4.29 14.42 -2.24
CA MET A 80 4.71 13.82 -3.52
C MET A 80 5.96 14.48 -4.10
N GLU A 81 6.11 15.81 -4.03
CA GLU A 81 7.35 16.49 -4.43
C GLU A 81 8.54 16.06 -3.55
N ALA A 82 8.34 15.92 -2.24
CA ALA A 82 9.38 15.40 -1.34
C ALA A 82 9.80 13.98 -1.70
N LEU A 83 8.86 13.10 -2.08
CA LEU A 83 9.15 11.76 -2.55
C LEU A 83 9.95 11.76 -3.85
N VAL A 84 9.62 12.63 -4.82
CA VAL A 84 10.43 12.79 -6.05
C VAL A 84 11.87 13.16 -5.71
N GLN A 85 12.10 14.06 -4.74
CA GLN A 85 13.45 14.40 -4.29
C GLN A 85 14.15 13.23 -3.58
N LYS A 86 13.41 12.43 -2.80
CA LYS A 86 13.96 11.21 -2.17
C LYS A 86 14.34 10.17 -3.23
N VAL A 87 13.52 9.95 -4.27
CA VAL A 87 13.85 9.07 -5.40
C VAL A 87 15.20 9.45 -6.01
N LYS A 88 15.41 10.73 -6.29
CA LYS A 88 16.64 11.24 -6.87
C LYS A 88 17.83 11.13 -5.91
N SER A 89 17.69 11.60 -4.67
CA SER A 89 18.78 11.68 -3.71
C SER A 89 19.23 10.31 -3.20
N GLN A 90 18.33 9.34 -3.11
CA GLN A 90 18.61 7.97 -2.67
C GLN A 90 18.94 7.01 -3.84
N ASN A 91 18.95 7.51 -5.08
CA ASN A 91 19.17 6.70 -6.30
C ASN A 91 18.23 5.50 -6.38
N VAL A 92 16.95 5.71 -6.06
CA VAL A 92 15.91 4.69 -6.14
C VAL A 92 15.76 4.23 -7.59
N LYS A 93 15.70 2.93 -7.82
CA LYS A 93 15.55 2.34 -9.16
C LYS A 93 14.13 1.92 -9.49
N TYR A 94 13.35 1.60 -8.47
CA TYR A 94 11.96 1.18 -8.63
C TYR A 94 11.10 1.82 -7.55
N VAL A 95 9.92 2.30 -7.93
CA VAL A 95 8.88 2.74 -7.01
C VAL A 95 7.67 1.83 -7.21
N ILE A 96 7.17 1.24 -6.12
CA ILE A 96 6.02 0.33 -6.13
C ILE A 96 4.90 0.97 -5.32
N ILE A 97 3.68 0.97 -5.88
CA ILE A 97 2.52 1.59 -5.24
C ILE A 97 1.35 0.59 -5.22
N PRO A 98 1.06 -0.06 -4.07
CA PRO A 98 0.03 -1.08 -3.92
C PRO A 98 -1.39 -0.49 -3.73
N GLY A 99 -1.75 0.53 -4.48
CA GLY A 99 -3.13 1.03 -4.58
C GLY A 99 -3.43 2.33 -3.83
N ASP A 100 -4.69 2.76 -3.91
CA ASP A 100 -5.24 4.00 -3.40
C ASP A 100 -4.43 5.23 -3.79
N LEU A 101 -4.30 5.38 -5.11
CA LEU A 101 -3.52 6.45 -5.75
C LEU A 101 -4.22 7.82 -5.63
N THR A 102 -5.55 7.80 -5.59
CA THR A 102 -6.41 8.98 -5.63
C THR A 102 -7.35 9.02 -4.43
N LYS A 103 -7.90 10.21 -4.14
CA LYS A 103 -8.85 10.36 -3.04
C LYS A 103 -10.05 9.43 -3.20
N ASP A 104 -10.76 9.53 -4.33
CA ASP A 104 -11.96 8.73 -4.61
C ASP A 104 -12.10 8.43 -6.12
N GLY A 105 -11.01 8.18 -6.85
CA GLY A 105 -11.04 7.75 -8.25
C GLY A 105 -11.33 8.86 -9.26
N GLU A 106 -11.20 10.12 -8.88
CA GLU A 106 -11.40 11.24 -9.78
C GLU A 106 -10.37 11.22 -10.92
N VAL A 107 -10.81 11.30 -12.17
CA VAL A 107 -9.93 11.30 -13.36
C VAL A 107 -8.84 12.37 -13.24
N ILE A 108 -9.19 13.55 -12.76
CA ILE A 108 -8.25 14.68 -12.55
C ILE A 108 -7.16 14.28 -11.55
N ASN A 109 -7.51 13.58 -10.46
CA ASN A 109 -6.55 13.13 -9.46
C ASN A 109 -5.63 12.03 -10.00
N HIS A 110 -6.15 11.12 -10.83
CA HIS A 110 -5.31 10.13 -11.52
C HIS A 110 -4.29 10.78 -12.46
N GLU A 111 -4.70 11.78 -13.25
CA GLU A 111 -3.79 12.54 -14.11
C GLU A 111 -2.75 13.31 -13.30
N PHE A 112 -3.14 13.82 -12.14
CA PHE A 112 -2.25 14.50 -11.22
C PHE A 112 -1.22 13.55 -10.62
N ALA A 113 -1.64 12.36 -10.14
CA ALA A 113 -0.75 11.31 -9.65
C ALA A 113 0.25 10.87 -10.73
N ALA A 114 -0.23 10.61 -11.95
CA ALA A 114 0.61 10.26 -13.10
C ALA A 114 1.67 11.33 -13.42
N SER A 115 1.38 12.61 -13.14
CA SER A 115 2.35 13.69 -13.31
C SER A 115 3.54 13.59 -12.35
N PHE A 116 3.32 13.17 -11.10
CA PHE A 116 4.38 12.91 -10.13
C PHE A 116 5.16 11.64 -10.47
N PHE A 117 4.49 10.60 -10.94
CA PHE A 117 5.15 9.36 -11.34
C PHE A 117 6.11 9.60 -12.52
N ARG A 118 5.72 10.43 -13.49
CA ARG A 118 6.65 10.88 -14.56
C ARG A 118 7.88 11.59 -14.00
N LYS A 119 7.71 12.49 -13.00
CA LYS A 119 8.86 13.14 -12.34
C LYS A 119 9.76 12.14 -11.63
N MET A 120 9.22 11.05 -11.07
CA MET A 120 10.03 9.98 -10.46
C MET A 120 10.80 9.20 -11.53
N GLU A 121 10.19 8.93 -12.68
CA GLU A 121 10.87 8.30 -13.82
C GLU A 121 11.95 9.23 -14.43
N ASP A 122 11.68 10.51 -14.56
CA ASP A 122 12.66 11.51 -14.97
C ASP A 122 13.84 11.60 -13.97
N ALA A 123 13.61 11.25 -12.70
CA ALA A 123 14.66 11.15 -11.68
C ALA A 123 15.44 9.83 -11.72
N GLY A 124 15.05 8.87 -12.59
CA GLY A 124 15.77 7.63 -12.88
C GLY A 124 15.20 6.37 -12.25
N ALA A 125 14.00 6.41 -11.67
CA ALA A 125 13.28 5.24 -11.21
C ALA A 125 12.35 4.71 -12.31
N LYS A 126 11.91 3.45 -12.20
CA LYS A 126 10.71 2.91 -12.85
C LYS A 126 9.59 2.88 -11.82
N VAL A 127 8.37 3.20 -12.24
CA VAL A 127 7.21 3.23 -11.36
C VAL A 127 6.24 2.11 -11.74
N PHE A 128 5.78 1.32 -10.75
CA PHE A 128 4.81 0.26 -10.94
C PHE A 128 3.62 0.45 -10.00
N VAL A 129 2.41 0.49 -10.55
CA VAL A 129 1.20 0.76 -9.79
C VAL A 129 0.17 -0.36 -9.98
N ILE A 130 -0.63 -0.61 -8.95
CA ILE A 130 -1.89 -1.34 -9.05
C ILE A 130 -3.00 -0.48 -8.44
N ASN A 131 -4.26 -0.72 -8.77
CA ASN A 131 -5.39 0.00 -8.20
C ASN A 131 -5.69 -0.40 -6.75
N GLY A 132 -6.17 0.57 -5.97
CA GLY A 132 -6.84 0.34 -4.70
C GLY A 132 -8.37 0.47 -4.81
N ASN A 133 -9.07 0.32 -3.70
CA ASN A 133 -10.54 0.35 -3.67
C ASN A 133 -11.12 1.75 -3.89
N HIS A 134 -10.34 2.80 -3.64
CA HIS A 134 -10.75 4.18 -3.93
C HIS A 134 -10.65 4.55 -5.41
N ASP A 135 -9.84 3.86 -6.20
CA ASP A 135 -9.34 4.34 -7.50
C ASP A 135 -10.31 4.21 -8.68
N LEU A 136 -11.33 3.37 -8.59
CA LEU A 136 -12.15 3.02 -9.74
C LEU A 136 -13.64 3.14 -9.47
N SER A 137 -14.35 3.78 -10.41
CA SER A 137 -15.81 3.82 -10.45
C SER A 137 -16.44 4.16 -9.10
N ASN A 138 -15.80 5.07 -8.37
CA ASN A 138 -16.14 5.39 -7.00
C ASN A 138 -17.28 6.42 -6.93
N ALA A 139 -18.34 6.12 -6.20
CA ALA A 139 -19.50 6.99 -5.99
C ALA A 139 -19.17 8.25 -5.17
N ASP A 140 -18.05 8.22 -4.43
CA ASP A 140 -17.60 9.34 -3.61
C ASP A 140 -16.69 10.33 -4.34
N ALA A 141 -16.43 10.12 -5.64
CA ALA A 141 -15.78 11.11 -6.50
C ALA A 141 -16.63 12.39 -6.61
N LYS A 142 -16.27 13.42 -5.85
CA LYS A 142 -17.04 14.65 -5.71
C LYS A 142 -16.16 15.90 -5.67
N GLU A 143 -16.70 17.00 -6.18
CA GLU A 143 -16.27 18.34 -5.82
C GLU A 143 -17.18 18.91 -4.74
N PHE A 144 -16.65 19.84 -3.96
CA PHE A 144 -17.33 20.45 -2.83
C PHE A 144 -17.37 21.96 -3.01
N THR A 145 -18.57 22.54 -2.95
CA THR A 145 -18.80 23.96 -3.11
C THR A 145 -19.66 24.48 -1.94
N GLU A 146 -19.82 25.79 -1.85
CA GLU A 146 -20.79 26.41 -0.89
C GLU A 146 -22.23 25.90 -1.02
N LYS A 147 -22.57 25.23 -2.14
CA LYS A 147 -23.92 24.67 -2.38
C LYS A 147 -24.03 23.19 -2.01
N GLY A 148 -22.93 22.53 -1.64
CA GLY A 148 -22.87 21.12 -1.29
C GLY A 148 -21.87 20.33 -2.13
N ALA A 149 -21.96 18.99 -2.04
CA ALA A 149 -21.12 18.05 -2.75
C ALA A 149 -21.76 17.60 -4.07
N PHE A 150 -21.01 17.61 -5.16
CA PHE A 150 -21.49 17.26 -6.50
C PHE A 150 -20.59 16.19 -7.11
N PRO A 151 -21.15 15.13 -7.75
CA PRO A 151 -20.35 14.12 -8.44
C PRO A 151 -19.49 14.75 -9.55
N ILE A 152 -18.24 14.27 -9.65
CA ILE A 152 -17.35 14.56 -10.78
C ILE A 152 -16.96 13.26 -11.49
N GLU A 153 -16.23 13.38 -12.60
CA GLU A 153 -15.87 12.22 -13.40
C GLU A 153 -14.93 11.28 -12.63
N THR A 154 -15.33 10.01 -12.50
CA THR A 154 -14.52 8.93 -11.91
C THR A 154 -13.94 8.04 -12.99
N ALA A 155 -12.73 7.50 -12.75
CA ALA A 155 -12.02 6.63 -13.67
C ALA A 155 -12.62 5.22 -13.70
N THR A 156 -12.70 4.66 -14.91
CA THR A 156 -12.96 3.22 -15.13
C THR A 156 -11.67 2.43 -15.18
N SER A 157 -11.73 1.09 -15.21
CA SER A 157 -10.55 0.24 -15.41
C SER A 157 -9.83 0.54 -16.74
N ALA A 158 -10.57 0.93 -17.76
CA ALA A 158 -9.99 1.35 -19.05
C ALA A 158 -9.26 2.71 -18.94
N ASP A 159 -9.82 3.66 -18.18
CA ASP A 159 -9.15 4.93 -17.89
C ASP A 159 -7.87 4.68 -17.07
N PHE A 160 -7.89 3.81 -16.07
CA PHE A 160 -6.73 3.44 -15.29
C PHE A 160 -5.59 2.88 -16.16
N LYS A 161 -5.88 1.87 -16.99
CA LYS A 161 -4.89 1.33 -17.93
C LYS A 161 -4.34 2.39 -18.90
N ARG A 162 -5.18 3.32 -19.35
CA ARG A 162 -4.76 4.41 -20.24
C ARG A 162 -3.84 5.41 -19.54
N ILE A 163 -4.22 5.85 -18.32
CA ILE A 163 -3.49 6.89 -17.58
C ILE A 163 -2.14 6.34 -17.08
N TYR A 164 -2.14 5.10 -16.59
CA TYR A 164 -0.96 4.44 -16.01
C TYR A 164 -0.25 3.49 -16.99
N HIS A 165 -0.51 3.63 -18.30
CA HIS A 165 0.10 2.79 -19.33
C HIS A 165 1.61 2.67 -19.15
N ASP A 166 2.30 3.79 -18.97
CA ASP A 166 3.76 3.86 -18.88
C ASP A 166 4.29 3.41 -17.49
N PHE A 167 3.42 3.26 -16.49
CA PHE A 167 3.76 2.90 -15.11
C PHE A 167 3.49 1.41 -14.82
N GLY A 168 4.00 0.55 -15.68
CA GLY A 168 3.98 -0.90 -15.57
C GLY A 168 3.31 -1.63 -16.74
N TYR A 169 2.18 -1.15 -17.27
CA TYR A 169 1.44 -1.85 -18.32
C TYR A 169 2.19 -1.93 -19.65
N ALA A 170 2.96 -0.90 -20.02
CA ALA A 170 3.79 -0.90 -21.23
C ALA A 170 4.94 -1.91 -21.17
N GLU A 171 5.45 -2.20 -19.98
CA GLU A 171 6.54 -3.13 -19.74
C GLU A 171 6.05 -4.55 -19.34
N ALA A 172 4.73 -4.73 -19.23
CA ALA A 172 4.15 -5.97 -18.74
C ALA A 172 4.52 -7.17 -19.63
N ILE A 173 5.08 -8.20 -18.99
CA ILE A 173 5.38 -9.50 -19.64
C ILE A 173 4.08 -10.26 -19.90
N SER A 174 3.10 -10.11 -19.01
CA SER A 174 1.78 -10.69 -19.10
C SER A 174 0.76 -9.78 -18.44
N GLN A 175 -0.44 -9.70 -19.00
CA GLN A 175 -1.57 -9.00 -18.40
C GLN A 175 -2.75 -9.98 -18.28
N GLU A 176 -3.49 -9.89 -17.19
CA GLU A 176 -4.76 -10.60 -17.04
C GLU A 176 -5.80 -10.04 -18.03
N THR A 177 -6.63 -10.91 -18.60
CA THR A 177 -7.60 -10.51 -19.63
C THR A 177 -8.79 -9.76 -19.07
N GLU A 178 -9.26 -10.15 -17.87
CA GLU A 178 -10.52 -9.67 -17.26
C GLU A 178 -10.31 -8.72 -16.08
N GLY A 179 -9.09 -8.25 -15.83
CA GLY A 179 -8.75 -7.40 -14.70
C GLY A 179 -7.63 -6.41 -15.00
N LEU A 180 -7.11 -5.82 -13.96
CA LEU A 180 -5.99 -4.88 -14.01
C LEU A 180 -4.65 -5.54 -13.66
N SER A 181 -4.65 -6.84 -13.32
CA SER A 181 -3.43 -7.56 -12.94
C SER A 181 -2.45 -7.67 -14.10
N TYR A 182 -1.17 -7.54 -13.78
CA TYR A 182 -0.08 -7.70 -14.73
C TYR A 182 1.21 -8.19 -14.05
N SER A 183 2.16 -8.71 -14.81
CA SER A 183 3.47 -9.10 -14.30
C SER A 183 4.59 -8.37 -15.03
N VAL A 184 5.63 -7.99 -14.28
CA VAL A 184 6.79 -7.24 -14.79
C VAL A 184 8.05 -7.66 -14.05
N ASP A 185 9.20 -7.62 -14.75
CA ASP A 185 10.49 -7.92 -14.12
C ASP A 185 11.07 -6.71 -13.40
N MET A 186 11.60 -6.96 -12.21
CA MET A 186 12.33 -5.99 -11.41
C MET A 186 13.75 -6.53 -11.15
N GLY A 187 14.73 -5.82 -11.69
CA GLY A 187 16.11 -6.33 -11.69
C GLY A 187 16.24 -7.65 -12.43
N ARG A 188 17.25 -8.44 -12.05
CA ARG A 188 17.56 -9.69 -12.75
C ARG A 188 16.89 -10.94 -12.18
N ASP A 189 16.35 -10.89 -10.96
CA ASP A 189 15.96 -12.06 -10.18
C ASP A 189 14.59 -11.97 -9.49
N ILE A 190 13.86 -10.89 -9.66
CA ILE A 190 12.51 -10.71 -9.12
C ILE A 190 11.52 -10.52 -10.27
N ARG A 191 10.36 -11.15 -10.17
CA ARG A 191 9.16 -10.86 -10.94
C ARG A 191 8.09 -10.32 -10.03
N LEU A 192 7.68 -9.07 -10.24
CA LEU A 192 6.50 -8.53 -9.60
C LEU A 192 5.24 -9.07 -10.28
N ILE A 193 4.29 -9.52 -9.49
CA ILE A 193 2.97 -9.96 -9.90
C ILE A 193 1.98 -9.00 -9.26
N MET A 194 1.55 -8.01 -10.04
CA MET A 194 0.62 -6.97 -9.64
C MET A 194 -0.79 -7.54 -9.72
N LEU A 195 -1.49 -7.63 -8.58
CA LEU A 195 -2.76 -8.34 -8.43
C LEU A 195 -3.89 -7.37 -8.13
N ASP A 196 -4.88 -7.32 -8.99
CA ASP A 196 -6.12 -6.57 -8.75
C ASP A 196 -7.03 -7.35 -7.80
N SER A 197 -7.08 -6.91 -6.54
CA SER A 197 -7.90 -7.49 -5.48
C SER A 197 -9.21 -6.72 -5.25
N ASN A 198 -9.52 -5.70 -6.06
CA ASN A 198 -10.60 -4.77 -5.79
C ASN A 198 -11.93 -5.20 -6.41
N ILE A 199 -13.02 -4.78 -5.78
CA ILE A 199 -14.40 -4.99 -6.25
C ILE A 199 -14.92 -3.65 -6.75
N TYR A 200 -15.18 -3.54 -8.06
CA TYR A 200 -15.67 -2.32 -8.69
C TYR A 200 -16.63 -2.62 -9.84
N ASN A 201 -17.37 -1.62 -10.23
CA ASN A 201 -18.27 -1.66 -11.38
C ASN A 201 -17.97 -0.47 -12.30
N ASP A 202 -17.51 -0.71 -13.51
CA ASP A 202 -17.09 0.30 -14.50
C ASP A 202 -18.23 1.18 -15.05
N SER A 203 -19.36 1.25 -14.36
CA SER A 203 -20.48 2.10 -14.73
C SER A 203 -20.25 3.54 -14.26
N LYS A 204 -20.03 4.47 -15.21
CA LYS A 204 -19.99 5.90 -14.92
C LYS A 204 -21.35 6.50 -14.50
N THR A 205 -22.45 5.80 -14.77
CA THR A 205 -23.80 6.25 -14.42
C THR A 205 -24.30 5.69 -13.08
N ASN A 206 -23.73 4.61 -12.63
CA ASN A 206 -24.03 3.99 -11.34
C ASN A 206 -22.72 3.44 -10.72
N PRO A 207 -21.80 4.32 -10.35
CA PRO A 207 -20.54 3.92 -9.74
C PRO A 207 -20.81 3.28 -8.37
N HIS A 208 -19.97 2.33 -8.00
CA HIS A 208 -20.03 1.65 -6.73
C HIS A 208 -18.66 1.65 -6.07
N GLN A 209 -18.61 2.04 -4.81
CA GLN A 209 -17.41 1.96 -3.99
C GLN A 209 -17.59 0.79 -3.00
N GLU A 210 -16.59 -0.08 -2.95
CA GLU A 210 -16.50 -1.20 -2.01
C GLU A 210 -15.16 -1.17 -1.31
N THR A 211 -15.16 -1.24 0.01
CA THR A 211 -13.92 -1.29 0.80
C THR A 211 -13.31 -2.69 0.76
N ALA A 212 -14.15 -3.72 0.79
CA ALA A 212 -13.70 -5.11 0.74
C ALA A 212 -13.12 -5.51 -0.62
N GLY A 213 -12.27 -6.51 -0.63
CA GLY A 213 -11.63 -7.03 -1.83
C GLY A 213 -11.58 -8.54 -1.89
N THR A 214 -11.29 -9.08 -3.07
CA THR A 214 -11.12 -10.52 -3.27
C THR A 214 -10.26 -10.80 -4.49
N LEU A 215 -9.48 -11.86 -4.44
CA LEU A 215 -8.77 -12.38 -5.61
C LEU A 215 -9.68 -13.36 -6.35
N LYS A 216 -10.12 -12.97 -7.54
CA LYS A 216 -11.03 -13.78 -8.37
C LYS A 216 -10.36 -15.11 -8.76
N PRO A 217 -11.13 -16.18 -9.00
CA PRO A 217 -10.56 -17.46 -9.46
C PRO A 217 -9.73 -17.35 -10.75
N SER A 218 -10.12 -16.48 -11.69
CA SER A 218 -9.35 -16.16 -12.91
C SER A 218 -8.00 -15.53 -12.58
N THR A 219 -8.00 -14.53 -11.70
CA THR A 219 -6.80 -13.84 -11.22
C THR A 219 -5.86 -14.82 -10.51
N MET A 220 -6.39 -15.69 -9.64
CA MET A 220 -5.61 -16.72 -8.95
C MET A 220 -4.98 -17.74 -9.92
N ALA A 221 -5.75 -18.19 -10.92
CA ALA A 221 -5.22 -19.10 -11.94
C ALA A 221 -4.09 -18.46 -12.76
N TRP A 222 -4.29 -17.22 -13.18
CA TRP A 222 -3.28 -16.43 -13.89
C TRP A 222 -2.04 -16.16 -13.01
N ALA A 223 -2.21 -15.76 -11.75
CA ALA A 223 -1.11 -15.48 -10.84
C ALA A 223 -0.23 -16.72 -10.62
N LYS A 224 -0.82 -17.90 -10.41
CA LYS A 224 -0.09 -19.17 -10.28
C LYS A 224 0.70 -19.51 -11.55
N GLU A 225 0.16 -19.22 -12.73
CA GLU A 225 0.89 -19.39 -14.00
C GLU A 225 2.09 -18.43 -14.06
N GLN A 226 1.93 -17.16 -13.63
CA GLN A 226 3.04 -16.21 -13.62
C GLN A 226 4.13 -16.61 -12.61
N CYS A 227 3.75 -17.13 -11.42
CA CYS A 227 4.70 -17.70 -10.45
C CYS A 227 5.52 -18.83 -11.07
N ALA A 228 4.85 -19.79 -11.72
CA ALA A 228 5.53 -20.91 -12.35
C ALA A 228 6.50 -20.46 -13.45
N LYS A 229 6.13 -19.46 -14.26
CA LYS A 229 7.01 -18.87 -15.28
C LYS A 229 8.21 -18.16 -14.64
N ALA A 230 7.99 -17.35 -13.60
CA ALA A 230 9.06 -16.67 -12.87
C ALA A 230 10.10 -17.67 -12.36
N ILE A 231 9.65 -18.73 -11.69
CA ILE A 231 10.52 -19.77 -11.13
C ILE A 231 11.28 -20.50 -12.23
N ALA A 232 10.62 -20.85 -13.35
CA ALA A 232 11.27 -21.50 -14.48
C ALA A 232 12.37 -20.62 -15.11
N GLU A 233 12.27 -19.31 -14.98
CA GLU A 233 13.25 -18.32 -15.43
C GLU A 233 14.29 -17.95 -14.35
N GLY A 234 14.26 -18.62 -13.19
CA GLY A 234 15.17 -18.38 -12.06
C GLY A 234 14.86 -17.11 -11.26
N ARG A 235 13.65 -16.57 -11.40
CA ARG A 235 13.19 -15.38 -10.70
C ARG A 235 12.30 -15.73 -9.51
N THR A 236 12.35 -14.91 -8.48
CA THR A 236 11.45 -15.01 -7.32
C THR A 236 10.16 -14.23 -7.60
N PRO A 237 8.98 -14.86 -7.53
CA PRO A 237 7.71 -14.15 -7.62
C PRO A 237 7.44 -13.37 -6.33
N VAL A 238 7.14 -12.09 -6.45
CA VAL A 238 6.72 -11.19 -5.37
C VAL A 238 5.38 -10.58 -5.76
N GLY A 239 4.37 -10.74 -4.90
CA GLY A 239 3.04 -10.18 -5.13
C GLY A 239 2.98 -8.70 -4.74
N VAL A 240 2.14 -7.95 -5.43
CA VAL A 240 1.77 -6.57 -5.06
C VAL A 240 0.26 -6.44 -5.21
N LEU A 241 -0.44 -6.14 -4.14
CA LEU A 241 -1.90 -5.98 -4.14
C LEU A 241 -2.33 -5.02 -3.03
N HIS A 242 -3.55 -4.53 -3.11
CA HIS A 242 -4.03 -3.55 -2.14
C HIS A 242 -4.42 -4.18 -0.80
N HIS A 243 -5.25 -5.24 -0.81
CA HIS A 243 -5.77 -5.90 0.39
C HIS A 243 -4.79 -6.91 0.97
N GLY A 244 -4.72 -6.98 2.31
CA GLY A 244 -3.84 -7.91 3.02
C GLY A 244 -4.19 -9.39 2.81
N LEU A 245 -3.17 -10.25 2.90
CA LEU A 245 -3.30 -11.72 2.88
C LEU A 245 -2.96 -12.38 4.22
N VAL A 246 -2.46 -11.60 5.18
CA VAL A 246 -2.19 -12.01 6.56
C VAL A 246 -2.86 -11.02 7.51
N GLU A 247 -3.34 -11.50 8.66
CA GLU A 247 -3.89 -10.62 9.69
C GLU A 247 -2.75 -9.82 10.34
N HIS A 248 -2.78 -8.50 10.25
CA HIS A 248 -1.84 -7.57 10.86
C HIS A 248 -2.18 -7.27 12.33
N ILE A 249 -3.44 -7.46 12.73
CA ILE A 249 -3.89 -7.40 14.12
C ILE A 249 -4.51 -8.76 14.48
N PRO A 250 -3.72 -9.72 14.98
CA PRO A 250 -4.16 -11.10 15.14
C PRO A 250 -5.41 -11.24 16.00
N ASN A 251 -6.39 -12.02 15.51
CA ASN A 251 -7.68 -12.32 16.14
C ASN A 251 -8.62 -11.11 16.33
N ILE A 252 -8.21 -9.92 15.93
CA ILE A 252 -8.98 -8.68 16.04
C ILE A 252 -9.40 -8.17 14.67
N GLN A 253 -8.51 -8.22 13.69
CA GLN A 253 -8.76 -7.68 12.36
C GLN A 253 -9.98 -8.35 11.70
N THR A 254 -10.11 -9.66 11.78
CA THR A 254 -11.27 -10.40 11.24
C THR A 254 -12.60 -10.09 11.92
N VAL A 255 -12.58 -9.45 13.10
CA VAL A 255 -13.81 -9.09 13.84
C VAL A 255 -14.25 -7.66 13.57
N PHE A 256 -13.29 -6.72 13.46
CA PHE A 256 -13.59 -5.29 13.41
C PHE A 256 -13.14 -4.60 12.12
N LEU A 257 -12.18 -5.18 11.41
CA LEU A 257 -11.47 -4.59 10.28
C LEU A 257 -11.31 -5.63 9.13
N SER A 258 -12.29 -6.52 8.98
CA SER A 258 -12.21 -7.63 8.01
C SER A 258 -12.12 -7.17 6.57
N GLU A 259 -12.67 -6.01 6.26
CA GLU A 259 -12.63 -5.40 4.93
C GLU A 259 -11.23 -5.00 4.44
N PHE A 260 -10.25 -4.92 5.35
CA PHE A 260 -8.86 -4.66 4.97
C PHE A 260 -8.09 -5.91 4.53
N LEU A 261 -8.68 -7.09 4.71
CA LEU A 261 -8.18 -8.36 4.16
C LEU A 261 -8.96 -8.71 2.90
N ALA A 262 -8.32 -9.39 1.96
CA ALA A 262 -9.07 -10.00 0.87
C ALA A 262 -10.04 -11.06 1.43
N ASP A 263 -11.29 -11.09 0.97
CA ASP A 263 -12.32 -12.01 1.49
C ASP A 263 -11.86 -13.48 1.51
N ASN A 264 -11.06 -13.86 0.53
CA ASN A 264 -10.49 -15.21 0.39
C ASN A 264 -9.01 -15.28 0.80
N TYR A 265 -8.51 -14.38 1.67
CA TYR A 265 -7.08 -14.22 2.00
C TYR A 265 -6.39 -15.51 2.43
N LYS A 266 -7.02 -16.37 3.24
CA LYS A 266 -6.42 -17.64 3.70
C LYS A 266 -6.22 -18.65 2.58
N GLU A 267 -7.19 -18.74 1.65
CA GLU A 267 -7.11 -19.62 0.50
C GLU A 267 -6.11 -19.08 -0.52
N ALA A 268 -6.22 -17.79 -0.86
CA ALA A 268 -5.32 -17.12 -1.78
C ALA A 268 -3.86 -17.23 -1.33
N ARG A 269 -3.58 -16.94 -0.06
CA ARG A 269 -2.23 -17.06 0.50
C ARG A 269 -1.67 -18.48 0.36
N ARG A 270 -2.44 -19.51 0.74
CA ARG A 270 -2.00 -20.91 0.63
C ARG A 270 -1.71 -21.30 -0.82
N GLU A 271 -2.57 -20.90 -1.75
CA GLU A 271 -2.38 -21.22 -3.17
C GLU A 271 -1.16 -20.49 -3.77
N LEU A 272 -0.95 -19.23 -3.40
CA LEU A 272 0.20 -18.44 -3.86
C LEU A 272 1.51 -18.98 -3.26
N ALA A 273 1.52 -19.35 -1.98
CA ALA A 273 2.68 -19.98 -1.34
C ALA A 273 3.02 -21.31 -2.02
N ALA A 274 2.04 -22.16 -2.27
CA ALA A 274 2.22 -23.42 -3.00
C ALA A 274 2.72 -23.20 -4.44
N ALA A 275 2.44 -22.04 -5.04
CA ALA A 275 2.98 -21.64 -6.34
C ALA A 275 4.38 -20.98 -6.23
N GLY A 276 4.94 -20.82 -5.01
CA GLY A 276 6.27 -20.29 -4.74
C GLY A 276 6.34 -18.78 -4.45
N MET A 277 5.21 -18.10 -4.30
CA MET A 277 5.14 -16.71 -3.85
C MET A 277 5.02 -16.68 -2.34
N HIS A 278 6.02 -16.16 -1.65
CA HIS A 278 6.08 -16.08 -0.19
C HIS A 278 6.21 -14.65 0.36
N ILE A 279 6.17 -13.66 -0.52
CA ILE A 279 6.29 -12.24 -0.18
C ILE A 279 5.24 -11.48 -0.96
N VAL A 280 4.44 -10.67 -0.25
CA VAL A 280 3.52 -9.69 -0.86
C VAL A 280 3.75 -8.31 -0.27
N LEU A 281 3.57 -7.27 -1.10
CA LEU A 281 3.56 -5.86 -0.70
C LEU A 281 2.13 -5.37 -0.77
N THR A 282 1.62 -4.80 0.33
CA THR A 282 0.22 -4.39 0.48
C THR A 282 0.07 -2.97 1.00
N GLY A 283 -1.17 -2.48 1.06
CA GLY A 283 -1.56 -1.19 1.62
C GLY A 283 -2.86 -1.29 2.42
N HIS A 284 -3.80 -0.36 2.20
CA HIS A 284 -5.20 -0.35 2.60
C HIS A 284 -5.47 -0.06 4.09
N ASN A 285 -4.84 -0.74 5.04
CA ASN A 285 -5.08 -0.52 6.48
C ASN A 285 -4.34 0.71 7.04
N HIS A 286 -3.59 1.41 6.20
CA HIS A 286 -2.83 2.62 6.55
C HIS A 286 -1.80 2.43 7.68
N ALA A 287 -1.34 1.20 7.93
CA ALA A 287 -0.33 0.88 8.93
C ALA A 287 1.00 0.46 8.29
N GLN A 288 2.10 0.80 8.94
CA GLN A 288 3.44 0.42 8.54
C GLN A 288 3.83 -0.87 9.29
N ASP A 289 3.36 -1.99 8.78
CA ASP A 289 3.34 -3.26 9.50
C ASP A 289 3.86 -4.41 8.62
N ILE A 290 4.47 -5.41 9.21
CA ILE A 290 4.89 -6.66 8.55
C ILE A 290 4.32 -7.84 9.30
N ALA A 291 3.33 -8.50 8.72
CA ALA A 291 2.79 -9.73 9.28
C ALA A 291 3.38 -10.97 8.59
N SER A 292 3.54 -12.05 9.33
CA SER A 292 3.98 -13.32 8.74
C SER A 292 3.27 -14.53 9.34
N VAL A 293 3.11 -15.56 8.51
CA VAL A 293 2.61 -16.88 8.92
C VAL A 293 3.39 -17.96 8.18
N GLU A 294 3.43 -19.16 8.74
CA GLU A 294 4.01 -20.31 8.03
C GLU A 294 3.03 -20.89 7.00
N GLU A 295 3.50 -21.01 5.75
CA GLU A 295 2.83 -21.74 4.68
C GLU A 295 3.82 -22.67 3.99
N ASP A 296 3.46 -23.96 3.87
CA ASP A 296 4.33 -25.01 3.30
C ASP A 296 5.73 -25.10 3.93
N GLY A 297 5.83 -24.85 5.25
CA GLY A 297 7.09 -24.91 6.00
C GLY A 297 8.05 -23.75 5.73
N LYS A 298 7.54 -22.64 5.19
CA LYS A 298 8.27 -21.38 4.97
C LYS A 298 7.45 -20.20 5.45
N PRO A 299 8.08 -19.12 5.93
CA PRO A 299 7.35 -17.89 6.23
C PRO A 299 6.77 -17.28 4.95
N PHE A 300 5.52 -16.87 5.03
CA PHE A 300 4.84 -16.01 4.07
C PHE A 300 4.74 -14.63 4.71
N TYR A 301 5.30 -13.62 4.06
CA TYR A 301 5.32 -12.24 4.53
C TYR A 301 4.29 -11.40 3.80
N ASP A 302 3.48 -10.66 4.56
CA ASP A 302 2.65 -9.57 4.09
C ASP A 302 3.27 -8.26 4.61
N ILE A 303 3.82 -7.48 3.68
CA ILE A 303 4.57 -6.26 3.97
C ILE A 303 3.68 -5.08 3.63
N GLN A 304 2.95 -4.61 4.62
CA GLN A 304 2.03 -3.50 4.50
C GLN A 304 2.78 -2.17 4.62
N THR A 305 2.46 -1.24 3.74
CA THR A 305 2.97 0.14 3.78
C THR A 305 1.84 1.09 4.13
N GLY A 306 2.07 1.97 5.10
CA GLY A 306 1.07 2.91 5.59
C GLY A 306 0.78 4.06 4.61
N SER A 307 -0.25 4.85 4.94
CA SER A 307 -0.78 5.89 4.07
C SER A 307 0.01 7.19 4.11
N LEU A 308 0.28 7.74 2.93
CA LEU A 308 0.98 9.00 2.75
C LEU A 308 0.23 10.19 3.37
N VAL A 309 -1.11 10.18 3.35
CA VAL A 309 -1.95 11.29 3.85
C VAL A 309 -2.30 11.19 5.33
N THR A 310 -1.84 10.14 6.03
CA THR A 310 -2.01 9.99 7.48
C THR A 310 -0.74 10.31 8.25
N LEU A 311 0.34 9.52 8.07
CA LEU A 311 1.62 9.69 8.77
C LEU A 311 2.82 9.84 7.83
N CYS A 312 2.59 9.92 6.53
CA CYS A 312 3.61 10.08 5.50
C CYS A 312 4.75 9.03 5.52
N PRO A 313 4.46 7.75 5.77
CA PRO A 313 5.49 6.73 5.76
C PRO A 313 5.92 6.39 4.33
N LEU A 314 7.14 5.89 4.23
CA LEU A 314 7.66 5.21 3.04
C LEU A 314 8.57 4.06 3.48
N ARG A 315 8.69 3.07 2.63
CA ARG A 315 9.56 1.92 2.88
C ARG A 315 10.64 1.83 1.81
N TYR A 316 11.88 1.72 2.21
CA TYR A 316 12.96 1.32 1.32
C TYR A 316 13.18 -0.17 1.41
N ILE A 317 13.48 -0.79 0.28
CA ILE A 317 13.90 -2.19 0.18
C ILE A 317 15.21 -2.20 -0.61
N ASP A 318 16.30 -2.50 0.06
CA ASP A 318 17.58 -2.74 -0.60
C ASP A 318 17.66 -4.20 -1.04
N ILE A 319 17.68 -4.41 -2.34
CA ILE A 319 17.81 -5.74 -2.96
C ILE A 319 19.28 -6.06 -3.18
N ASP A 320 19.72 -7.22 -2.72
CA ASP A 320 21.01 -7.81 -3.05
C ASP A 320 20.77 -9.15 -3.77
N SER A 321 20.80 -9.11 -5.09
CA SER A 321 20.55 -10.29 -5.94
C SER A 321 21.64 -11.36 -5.82
N GLU A 322 22.84 -11.02 -5.34
CA GLU A 322 23.91 -12.01 -5.15
C GLU A 322 23.69 -12.82 -3.87
N LYS A 323 23.27 -12.15 -2.80
CA LYS A 323 22.90 -12.79 -1.53
C LYS A 323 21.46 -13.30 -1.50
N ARG A 324 20.65 -12.88 -2.46
CA ARG A 324 19.19 -13.11 -2.51
C ARG A 324 18.52 -12.63 -1.22
N THR A 325 18.72 -11.35 -0.91
CA THR A 325 18.16 -10.72 0.30
C THR A 325 17.45 -9.41 -0.05
N MET A 326 16.37 -9.16 0.68
CA MET A 326 15.65 -7.87 0.77
C MET A 326 15.88 -7.30 2.17
N SER A 327 16.52 -6.14 2.26
CA SER A 327 16.67 -5.43 3.52
C SER A 327 15.69 -4.26 3.54
N LEU A 328 14.70 -4.33 4.44
CA LEU A 328 13.64 -3.35 4.58
C LEU A 328 14.03 -2.29 5.60
N GLU A 329 13.72 -1.02 5.31
CA GLU A 329 13.87 0.12 6.21
C GLU A 329 12.70 1.09 6.00
N SER A 330 11.95 1.38 7.05
CA SER A 330 10.89 2.39 7.01
C SER A 330 11.42 3.77 7.38
N GLN A 331 10.86 4.79 6.77
CA GLN A 331 11.11 6.19 7.07
C GLN A 331 9.78 6.96 6.98
N VAL A 332 9.79 8.21 7.46
CA VAL A 332 8.70 9.17 7.26
C VAL A 332 9.23 10.40 6.50
N ILE A 333 8.32 11.17 5.92
CA ILE A 333 8.67 12.52 5.47
C ILE A 333 8.55 13.44 6.68
N ASP A 334 9.68 13.71 7.35
CA ASP A 334 9.72 14.50 8.57
C ASP A 334 9.43 15.98 8.31
N GLN A 335 10.04 16.54 7.26
CA GLN A 335 9.93 17.95 6.93
C GLN A 335 9.78 18.21 5.44
N LEU A 336 8.94 19.17 5.07
CA LEU A 336 8.78 19.67 3.70
C LEU A 336 9.83 20.74 3.37
N ALA A 337 9.96 21.06 2.09
CA ALA A 337 10.94 22.02 1.58
C ALA A 337 10.76 23.45 2.12
N ASP A 338 9.55 23.83 2.50
CA ASP A 338 9.22 25.12 3.09
C ASP A 338 9.50 25.21 4.60
N GLY A 339 9.98 24.11 5.21
CA GLY A 339 10.25 24.00 6.64
C GLY A 339 9.09 23.48 7.48
N THR A 340 7.94 23.15 6.90
CA THR A 340 6.81 22.55 7.60
C THR A 340 7.22 21.21 8.19
N LYS A 341 7.05 21.05 9.50
CA LYS A 341 7.28 19.79 10.23
C LYS A 341 6.11 18.84 9.96
N LEU A 342 6.19 18.14 8.83
CA LEU A 342 5.06 17.38 8.29
C LEU A 342 4.63 16.27 9.22
N PHE A 343 5.57 15.42 9.65
CA PHE A 343 5.23 14.27 10.50
C PHE A 343 4.59 14.69 11.82
N GLU A 344 5.13 15.70 12.52
CA GLU A 344 4.54 16.22 13.76
C GLU A 344 3.09 16.72 13.53
N THR A 345 2.87 17.46 12.43
CA THR A 345 1.54 17.98 12.06
C THR A 345 0.55 16.87 11.74
N LEU A 346 0.98 15.87 10.99
CA LEU A 346 0.14 14.73 10.63
C LEU A 346 -0.17 13.84 11.84
N LEU A 347 0.80 13.64 12.73
CA LEU A 347 0.60 12.85 13.95
C LEU A 347 -0.47 13.48 14.86
N GLU A 348 -0.43 14.79 15.05
CA GLU A 348 -1.46 15.52 15.82
C GLU A 348 -2.84 15.41 15.17
N ASN A 349 -2.93 15.65 13.87
CA ASN A 349 -4.18 15.55 13.12
C ASN A 349 -4.76 14.14 13.15
N SER A 350 -3.90 13.12 12.94
CA SER A 350 -4.28 11.71 12.98
C SER A 350 -4.73 11.27 14.36
N PHE A 351 -4.14 11.80 15.46
CA PHE A 351 -4.60 11.51 16.81
C PHE A 351 -6.08 11.93 17.00
N TRP A 352 -6.41 13.16 16.65
CA TRP A 352 -7.77 13.66 16.80
C TRP A 352 -8.76 12.98 15.85
N GLY A 353 -8.33 12.66 14.62
CA GLY A 353 -9.11 11.89 13.66
C GLY A 353 -9.41 10.49 14.16
N THR A 354 -8.39 9.75 14.57
CA THR A 354 -8.51 8.39 15.10
C THR A 354 -9.38 8.34 16.36
N ARG A 355 -9.21 9.30 17.28
CA ARG A 355 -10.04 9.41 18.48
C ARG A 355 -11.54 9.59 18.15
N ARG A 356 -11.85 10.41 17.13
CA ARG A 356 -13.24 10.55 16.65
C ARG A 356 -13.75 9.25 16.03
N ASN A 357 -12.94 8.59 15.22
CA ASN A 357 -13.30 7.34 14.56
C ASN A 357 -13.61 6.24 15.59
N PHE A 358 -12.80 6.10 16.65
CA PHE A 358 -13.10 5.17 17.74
C PHE A 358 -14.40 5.52 18.45
N MET A 359 -14.67 6.80 18.70
CA MET A 359 -15.94 7.22 19.30
C MET A 359 -17.13 6.81 18.43
N GLN A 360 -17.06 7.03 17.12
CA GLN A 360 -18.11 6.64 16.17
C GLN A 360 -18.26 5.12 16.05
N LEU A 361 -17.15 4.39 16.03
CA LEU A 361 -17.13 2.92 15.99
C LEU A 361 -17.81 2.34 17.24
N ILE A 362 -17.48 2.86 18.42
CA ILE A 362 -18.09 2.44 19.69
C ILE A 362 -19.58 2.75 19.67
N GLU A 363 -19.98 3.95 19.29
CA GLU A 363 -21.40 4.32 19.20
C GLU A 363 -22.18 3.43 18.22
N SER A 364 -21.62 3.17 17.03
CA SER A 364 -22.24 2.29 16.04
C SER A 364 -22.43 0.87 16.58
N ASN A 365 -21.42 0.31 17.23
CA ASN A 365 -21.52 -1.02 17.83
C ASN A 365 -22.54 -1.07 18.99
N LEU A 366 -22.57 -0.06 19.85
CA LEU A 366 -23.60 0.05 20.91
C LEU A 366 -25.02 0.05 20.31
N ARG A 367 -25.25 0.82 19.25
CA ARG A 367 -26.53 0.83 18.54
C ARG A 367 -26.89 -0.55 17.97
N LYS A 368 -25.93 -1.27 17.36
CA LYS A 368 -26.12 -2.65 16.89
C LYS A 368 -26.43 -3.63 18.03
N MET A 369 -25.91 -3.38 19.23
CA MET A 369 -26.21 -4.14 20.45
C MET A 369 -27.54 -3.73 21.12
N GLY A 370 -28.31 -2.82 20.51
CA GLY A 370 -29.62 -2.39 20.98
C GLY A 370 -29.63 -1.25 22.00
N TYR A 371 -28.49 -0.55 22.18
CA TYR A 371 -28.47 0.66 23.01
C TYR A 371 -29.10 1.83 22.25
N ALA A 372 -30.00 2.56 22.92
CA ALA A 372 -30.68 3.73 22.36
C ALA A 372 -31.05 4.73 23.48
N GLY A 373 -31.37 5.98 23.12
CA GLY A 373 -31.80 7.03 24.03
C GLY A 373 -30.84 7.23 25.20
N GLU A 374 -31.40 7.46 26.41
CA GLU A 374 -30.64 7.73 27.64
C GLU A 374 -29.57 6.64 27.94
N LYS A 375 -29.87 5.36 27.64
CA LYS A 375 -28.91 4.28 27.88
C LYS A 375 -27.68 4.42 26.99
N LEU A 376 -27.86 4.76 25.72
CA LEU A 376 -26.75 5.01 24.80
C LEU A 376 -25.94 6.22 25.27
N GLU A 377 -26.60 7.34 25.56
CA GLU A 377 -25.94 8.56 25.99
C GLU A 377 -25.12 8.35 27.27
N ALA A 378 -25.69 7.68 28.29
CA ALA A 378 -24.99 7.37 29.52
C ALA A 378 -23.78 6.46 29.32
N THR A 379 -23.91 5.44 28.46
CA THR A 379 -22.79 4.53 28.15
C THR A 379 -21.69 5.25 27.36
N MET A 380 -22.04 6.06 26.37
CA MET A 380 -21.07 6.88 25.63
C MET A 380 -20.36 7.88 26.57
N GLN A 381 -21.13 8.57 27.46
CA GLN A 381 -20.55 9.47 28.45
C GLN A 381 -19.55 8.73 29.35
N MET A 382 -19.90 7.54 29.84
CA MET A 382 -19.01 6.71 30.66
C MET A 382 -17.72 6.38 29.89
N LEU A 383 -17.81 5.83 28.67
CA LEU A 383 -16.64 5.40 27.90
C LEU A 383 -15.74 6.56 27.48
N THR A 384 -16.31 7.73 27.14
CA THR A 384 -15.54 8.92 26.75
C THR A 384 -14.78 9.57 27.89
N THR A 385 -15.21 9.33 29.14
CA THR A 385 -14.58 9.89 30.36
C THR A 385 -13.91 8.82 31.22
N LEU A 386 -13.83 7.54 30.75
CA LEU A 386 -13.29 6.43 31.52
C LEU A 386 -11.77 6.59 31.67
N PRO A 387 -11.25 6.75 32.89
CA PRO A 387 -9.81 6.81 33.12
C PRO A 387 -9.20 5.40 33.01
N VAL A 388 -8.07 5.30 32.35
CA VAL A 388 -7.35 4.05 32.15
C VAL A 388 -5.89 4.13 32.62
N SER A 389 -5.60 5.07 33.53
CA SER A 389 -4.34 5.18 34.26
C SER A 389 -4.63 5.32 35.76
N HIS A 390 -3.71 4.96 36.64
CA HIS A 390 -3.86 5.02 38.08
C HIS A 390 -4.03 6.45 38.61
N ASP A 391 -3.44 7.44 37.96
CA ASP A 391 -3.58 8.87 38.31
C ASP A 391 -4.84 9.51 37.70
N GLY A 392 -5.59 8.79 36.89
CA GLY A 392 -6.83 9.25 36.26
C GLY A 392 -6.64 10.24 35.11
N SER A 393 -5.41 10.53 34.70
CA SER A 393 -5.10 11.54 33.66
C SER A 393 -5.27 11.04 32.23
N TYR A 394 -5.22 9.72 32.00
CA TYR A 394 -5.28 9.10 30.68
C TYR A 394 -6.65 8.46 30.46
N LEU A 395 -7.34 8.87 29.42
CA LEU A 395 -8.70 8.42 29.13
C LEU A 395 -8.72 7.29 28.08
N LEU A 396 -9.77 6.48 28.10
CA LEU A 396 -9.92 5.34 27.20
C LEU A 396 -9.80 5.70 25.72
N LEU A 397 -10.47 6.76 25.27
CA LEU A 397 -10.41 7.15 23.85
C LEU A 397 -9.02 7.65 23.45
N ASP A 398 -8.31 8.29 24.36
CA ASP A 398 -6.94 8.74 24.12
C ASP A 398 -6.00 7.52 24.04
N ALA A 399 -6.21 6.52 24.91
CA ALA A 399 -5.46 5.28 24.90
C ALA A 399 -5.66 4.48 23.58
N LEU A 400 -6.90 4.40 23.12
CA LEU A 400 -7.21 3.73 21.84
C LEU A 400 -6.60 4.50 20.64
N ALA A 401 -6.65 5.83 20.66
CA ALA A 401 -6.05 6.65 19.61
C ALA A 401 -4.52 6.48 19.58
N ASP A 402 -3.87 6.58 20.74
CA ASP A 402 -2.42 6.36 20.86
C ASP A 402 -2.03 4.95 20.39
N ALA A 403 -2.77 3.91 20.82
CA ALA A 403 -2.50 2.53 20.42
C ALA A 403 -2.55 2.33 18.90
N TYR A 404 -3.56 2.89 18.25
CA TYR A 404 -3.71 2.80 16.81
C TYR A 404 -2.64 3.59 16.06
N LEU A 405 -2.21 4.73 16.60
CA LEU A 405 -1.10 5.51 16.02
C LEU A 405 0.25 4.79 16.19
N VAL A 406 0.46 4.08 17.30
CA VAL A 406 1.65 3.23 17.48
C VAL A 406 1.65 2.11 16.45
N HIS A 407 0.53 1.39 16.29
CA HIS A 407 0.37 0.37 15.25
C HIS A 407 0.60 0.92 13.84
N ARG A 408 0.11 2.13 13.53
CA ARG A 408 0.35 2.78 12.24
C ARG A 408 1.82 3.11 11.98
N GLN A 409 2.64 3.25 13.02
CA GLN A 409 4.07 3.56 12.91
C GLN A 409 4.95 2.30 12.88
N GLY A 410 4.40 1.15 13.30
CA GLY A 410 5.10 -0.12 13.40
C GLY A 410 6.04 -0.23 14.62
N ASP A 411 6.57 -1.43 14.84
CA ASP A 411 7.42 -1.79 15.99
C ASP A 411 6.71 -1.65 17.35
N GLU A 412 5.42 -1.91 17.39
CA GLU A 412 4.63 -1.89 18.62
C GLU A 412 5.01 -3.00 19.58
N SER A 413 4.91 -2.72 20.86
CA SER A 413 5.28 -3.68 21.88
C SER A 413 4.46 -3.55 23.17
N MET A 414 4.29 -4.66 23.87
CA MET A 414 3.55 -4.75 25.13
C MET A 414 4.35 -4.12 26.27
N THR A 415 4.26 -2.79 26.44
CA THR A 415 4.93 -2.04 27.49
C THR A 415 4.21 -2.15 28.86
N GLU A 416 4.85 -1.69 29.95
CA GLU A 416 4.22 -1.60 31.28
C GLU A 416 2.97 -0.71 31.25
N LYS A 417 2.99 0.41 30.50
CA LYS A 417 1.82 1.29 30.32
C LYS A 417 0.66 0.54 29.64
N VAL A 418 0.92 -0.26 28.64
CA VAL A 418 -0.09 -1.07 27.94
C VAL A 418 -0.69 -2.12 28.88
N GLN A 419 0.14 -2.78 29.69
CA GLN A 419 -0.31 -3.75 30.69
C GLN A 419 -1.15 -3.08 31.78
N GLU A 420 -0.80 -1.87 32.23
CA GLU A 420 -1.58 -1.07 33.18
C GLU A 420 -3.00 -0.81 32.64
N VAL A 421 -3.12 -0.27 31.40
CA VAL A 421 -4.41 -0.02 30.76
C VAL A 421 -5.24 -1.30 30.67
N CYS A 422 -4.65 -2.41 30.24
CA CYS A 422 -5.33 -3.70 30.16
C CYS A 422 -5.84 -4.17 31.54
N SER A 423 -5.03 -4.00 32.60
CA SER A 423 -5.39 -4.38 33.96
C SER A 423 -6.54 -3.54 34.50
N ILE A 424 -6.53 -2.24 34.26
CA ILE A 424 -7.60 -1.32 34.66
C ILE A 424 -8.90 -1.65 33.94
N LEU A 425 -8.86 -1.87 32.62
CA LEU A 425 -10.03 -2.28 31.82
C LEU A 425 -10.60 -3.62 32.30
N GLN A 426 -9.75 -4.59 32.66
CA GLN A 426 -10.18 -5.86 33.24
C GLN A 426 -10.90 -5.62 34.59
N GLY A 427 -10.33 -4.79 35.46
CA GLY A 427 -10.95 -4.44 36.76
C GLY A 427 -12.34 -3.77 36.61
N TYR A 428 -12.50 -2.89 35.63
CA TYR A 428 -13.79 -2.30 35.29
C TYR A 428 -14.80 -3.35 34.81
N ALA A 429 -14.37 -4.25 33.90
CA ALA A 429 -15.23 -5.32 33.40
C ALA A 429 -15.70 -6.25 34.55
N ASP A 430 -14.78 -6.67 35.42
CA ASP A 430 -15.11 -7.53 36.56
C ASP A 430 -16.08 -6.86 37.50
N SER A 431 -15.84 -5.60 37.90
CA SER A 431 -16.72 -4.79 38.76
C SER A 431 -18.12 -4.61 38.14
N THR A 432 -18.19 -4.32 36.85
CA THR A 432 -19.44 -4.16 36.09
C THR A 432 -20.21 -5.47 36.02
N SER A 433 -19.54 -6.58 35.81
CA SER A 433 -20.13 -7.93 35.81
C SER A 433 -20.72 -8.28 37.20
N MET A 434 -19.98 -7.97 38.28
CA MET A 434 -20.45 -8.19 39.65
C MET A 434 -21.71 -7.35 40.01
N SER A 435 -21.85 -6.20 39.37
CA SER A 435 -23.06 -5.36 39.53
C SER A 435 -24.27 -5.88 38.72
N GLY A 436 -24.11 -6.93 37.93
CA GLY A 436 -25.15 -7.55 37.12
C GLY A 436 -25.26 -7.01 35.68
N ASP A 437 -24.46 -6.02 35.27
CA ASP A 437 -24.43 -5.52 33.88
C ASP A 437 -23.39 -6.31 33.06
N THR A 438 -23.77 -7.53 32.70
CA THR A 438 -22.92 -8.43 31.90
C THR A 438 -22.66 -7.90 30.49
N THR A 439 -23.56 -7.11 29.93
CA THR A 439 -23.42 -6.57 28.55
C THR A 439 -22.33 -5.50 28.50
N THR A 440 -22.36 -4.55 29.43
CA THR A 440 -21.29 -3.53 29.52
C THR A 440 -19.95 -4.17 29.91
N ALA A 441 -19.94 -5.19 30.77
CA ALA A 441 -18.72 -5.93 31.09
C ALA A 441 -18.12 -6.62 29.86
N GLN A 442 -18.94 -7.25 29.02
CA GLN A 442 -18.49 -7.84 27.74
C GLN A 442 -17.94 -6.79 26.77
N LEU A 443 -18.56 -5.62 26.68
CA LEU A 443 -18.05 -4.52 25.86
C LEU A 443 -16.67 -4.05 26.34
N LEU A 444 -16.48 -3.87 27.65
CA LEU A 444 -15.18 -3.48 28.21
C LEU A 444 -14.08 -4.53 27.93
N LEU A 445 -14.42 -5.83 28.01
CA LEU A 445 -13.48 -6.90 27.64
C LEU A 445 -13.15 -6.89 26.16
N MET A 446 -14.13 -6.62 25.30
CA MET A 446 -13.93 -6.48 23.87
C MET A 446 -13.00 -5.30 23.54
N ILE A 447 -13.22 -4.15 24.17
CA ILE A 447 -12.35 -2.97 24.04
C ILE A 447 -10.94 -3.26 24.56
N LYS A 448 -10.81 -3.94 25.71
CA LYS A 448 -9.50 -4.37 26.24
C LYS A 448 -8.76 -5.26 25.25
N ASN A 449 -9.46 -6.23 24.63
CA ASN A 449 -8.84 -7.15 23.68
C ASN A 449 -8.44 -6.44 22.38
N LEU A 450 -9.27 -5.50 21.90
CA LEU A 450 -8.90 -4.63 20.77
C LEU A 450 -7.63 -3.83 21.10
N TYR A 451 -7.62 -3.15 22.25
CA TYR A 451 -6.47 -2.36 22.70
C TYR A 451 -5.19 -3.20 22.82
N ALA A 452 -5.29 -4.37 23.47
CA ALA A 452 -4.15 -5.27 23.61
C ALA A 452 -3.69 -5.83 22.25
N GLY A 453 -4.62 -6.12 21.34
CA GLY A 453 -4.34 -6.66 20.02
C GLY A 453 -3.52 -5.72 19.13
N LEU A 454 -3.68 -4.40 19.33
CA LEU A 454 -2.88 -3.38 18.63
C LEU A 454 -1.39 -3.34 19.04
N TYR A 455 -0.99 -4.16 20.04
CA TYR A 455 0.39 -4.28 20.51
C TYR A 455 0.92 -5.72 20.39
N VAL A 456 0.20 -6.58 19.68
CA VAL A 456 0.62 -7.97 19.41
C VAL A 456 1.02 -8.04 17.96
N ASP A 457 2.29 -8.32 17.75
CA ASP A 457 2.90 -8.29 16.45
C ASP A 457 3.77 -9.53 16.18
N SER A 458 3.84 -9.98 14.89
CA SER A 458 4.65 -11.15 14.49
C SER A 458 5.02 -11.08 12.98
N PRO A 459 6.28 -10.75 12.68
CA PRO A 459 7.41 -10.48 13.58
C PRO A 459 7.25 -9.12 14.28
N SER A 460 7.93 -8.92 15.39
CA SER A 460 7.91 -7.66 16.15
C SER A 460 8.86 -6.58 15.59
N ALA A 461 9.12 -6.62 14.30
CA ALA A 461 10.03 -5.70 13.62
C ALA A 461 9.44 -5.31 12.26
N ASP A 462 8.71 -4.20 12.23
CA ASP A 462 8.03 -3.69 11.05
C ASP A 462 8.88 -2.73 10.24
N ASN A 463 9.72 -1.98 10.94
CA ASN A 463 10.48 -0.90 10.35
C ASN A 463 11.85 -1.33 9.83
N THR A 464 12.37 -2.47 10.31
CA THR A 464 13.64 -3.03 9.85
C THR A 464 13.61 -4.54 9.83
N LEU A 465 13.70 -5.15 8.66
CA LEU A 465 13.69 -6.60 8.50
C LEU A 465 14.60 -7.02 7.34
N VAL A 466 15.24 -8.18 7.45
CA VAL A 466 15.98 -8.79 6.35
C VAL A 466 15.34 -10.14 6.01
N ILE A 467 14.87 -10.25 4.76
CA ILE A 467 14.23 -11.46 4.23
C ILE A 467 15.17 -12.08 3.20
N SER A 468 15.42 -13.40 3.31
CA SER A 468 16.04 -14.18 2.24
C SER A 468 14.98 -14.75 1.30
N TYR A 469 15.17 -14.67 -0.02
CA TYR A 469 14.18 -15.07 -1.03
C TYR A 469 14.71 -16.01 -2.11
#